data_2d1e25f9bc91b052baf8650f4b608f04
#
_entry.id   2d1e25f9bc91b052baf8650f4b608f04
#
_cell.length_a   1.000
_cell.length_b   1.000
_cell.length_c   1.000
_cell.angle_alpha   90.00
_cell.angle_beta   90.00
_cell.angle_gamma   90.00
#
_symmetry.space_group_name_H-M   'P 1'
#
loop_
_entity.id
_entity.type
_entity.pdbx_description
1 polymer ?
#
loop_
_entity_poly.entity_id
_entity_poly.type
_entity_poly.pdbx_seq_one_letter_code
_entity_poly.pdbx_strand_id
1 'polypeptide(L)'
;MTTEHAHEPQEKTGHARSGHTRRRFLAGTGGAAGALALWPAGSAKAAAGTRVAVLGGGVSGLSAAHELAERGYAVTVYEYYDALGGKARSMPVPGTAAGGRADLPAEHGFRFFPGFYRNLPDTMRRIPVPGNTNGVHDNLVSGTEALFARAGGRPDLHFPLRRVTTPPRPGDLTPSWIRDQVLSALDLGTRLPAHEAAYFAGRLLVHLTSCDARREEVWEKVPWWDFIRAGEMSEEYRTLLGIGQTRNLVATRAEVASTRTVGRVIIEALLLWGLLGRGMDGDADVDRVLNAPTSEAWIDPWEAHLRSLGVEFVLGTQVREVLHDGRRVTGVRVSARDGGDGGDERTVTADHYVCALPVEHARATWGPALRAADPQLARCDALRTDWMTGVMFYLRTPTPVVHGHVNCLDSPWSVTAVGQAQFWDGRDFSRDYGDGLAHDCLSVIISEWDKPGILYGKTAKECTKEEVVAELWAQLKDGLNDAGKTTLRDEDRLGWFMDPAVTGLGGPDPENREQLLIHPTGTLYDRPTARTKVPNFFLAGDYVRTDVDLATMEGANESARLAVNALLDADNSDAERCRIWELYRPPELEPLKRVDEVRHRLGLPNTFDLG
;
A
#
# COMPACT_ATOMS: atom_id res chain seq x y z
N MET A 1 -68.30 -3.25 8.86
CA MET A 1 -68.94 -3.71 7.62
C MET A 1 -67.84 -4.44 6.86
N THR A 2 -67.66 -5.78 7.11
CA THR A 2 -68.23 -6.89 6.32
C THR A 2 -67.68 -6.86 4.91
N THR A 3 -67.00 -7.86 4.33
CA THR A 3 -66.90 -9.32 4.49
C THR A 3 -65.73 -9.78 3.61
N GLU A 4 -64.83 -10.61 4.08
CA GLU A 4 -64.48 -11.99 3.76
C GLU A 4 -65.01 -12.55 2.41
N HIS A 5 -64.09 -13.15 1.64
CA HIS A 5 -64.25 -14.54 1.18
C HIS A 5 -62.94 -15.13 0.61
N ALA A 6 -62.59 -16.26 1.19
CA ALA A 6 -61.58 -17.23 0.74
C ALA A 6 -62.16 -18.13 -0.39
N HIS A 7 -61.28 -18.72 -1.21
CA HIS A 7 -61.39 -20.09 -1.72
C HIS A 7 -60.10 -20.60 -2.38
N GLU A 8 -59.54 -21.64 -1.83
CA GLU A 8 -58.73 -22.71 -2.43
C GLU A 8 -59.70 -23.81 -2.94
N PRO A 9 -59.26 -24.94 -3.49
CA PRO A 9 -58.15 -25.33 -4.41
C PRO A 9 -58.66 -26.18 -5.62
N GLN A 10 -57.77 -26.68 -6.50
CA GLN A 10 -57.81 -28.04 -7.13
C GLN A 10 -56.63 -28.26 -8.08
N GLU A 11 -55.91 -29.17 -7.87
CA GLU A 11 -55.36 -30.51 -8.22
C GLU A 11 -55.67 -31.06 -9.63
N LYS A 12 -54.62 -31.72 -10.17
CA LYS A 12 -54.51 -33.00 -10.93
C LYS A 12 -53.73 -32.86 -12.21
N THR A 13 -52.73 -33.61 -12.41
CA THR A 13 -52.26 -35.00 -12.70
C THR A 13 -51.48 -34.95 -14.00
N GLY A 14 -50.44 -35.69 -14.29
CA GLY A 14 -49.80 -36.85 -13.79
C GLY A 14 -48.95 -37.52 -14.88
N HIS A 15 -48.14 -38.49 -14.48
CA HIS A 15 -47.47 -39.56 -15.24
C HIS A 15 -46.05 -39.24 -15.79
N ALA A 16 -45.05 -40.01 -15.56
CA ALA A 16 -44.67 -41.23 -14.88
C ALA A 16 -43.47 -41.88 -15.60
N ARG A 17 -42.59 -42.47 -14.79
CA ARG A 17 -41.76 -43.69 -14.90
C ARG A 17 -40.38 -43.48 -15.53
N SER A 18 -39.26 -44.04 -15.09
CA SER A 18 -38.89 -45.13 -14.16
C SER A 18 -37.36 -45.09 -14.01
N GLY A 19 -36.63 -45.56 -13.05
CA GLY A 19 -36.76 -46.54 -12.01
C GLY A 19 -35.41 -47.00 -11.51
N HIS A 20 -35.29 -47.24 -10.20
CA HIS A 20 -34.46 -48.19 -9.45
C HIS A 20 -32.91 -48.14 -9.55
N THR A 21 -32.14 -48.12 -8.46
CA THR A 21 -32.10 -49.13 -7.39
C THR A 21 -31.40 -48.58 -6.11
N ARG A 22 -31.96 -48.94 -4.97
CA ARG A 22 -31.44 -48.79 -3.60
C ARG A 22 -30.33 -49.80 -3.30
N ARG A 23 -29.31 -49.41 -2.50
CA ARG A 23 -28.83 -50.28 -1.42
C ARG A 23 -28.45 -49.48 -0.18
N ARG A 24 -29.07 -49.80 0.92
CA ARG A 24 -28.74 -49.49 2.31
C ARG A 24 -27.57 -50.32 2.76
N PHE A 25 -26.67 -49.80 3.66
CA PHE A 25 -26.37 -50.48 4.91
C PHE A 25 -25.60 -49.57 5.91
N LEU A 26 -26.18 -49.42 7.05
CA LEU A 26 -25.77 -49.48 8.45
C LEU A 26 -24.71 -48.52 9.03
N ALA A 27 -25.12 -48.03 10.18
CA ALA A 27 -24.47 -47.18 11.16
C ALA A 27 -23.23 -47.82 11.82
N GLY A 28 -22.30 -46.96 12.20
CA GLY A 28 -21.24 -47.25 13.16
C GLY A 28 -20.71 -45.94 13.75
N THR A 29 -20.90 -45.83 15.03
CA THR A 29 -20.49 -44.72 15.92
C THR A 29 -18.99 -44.63 16.06
N GLY A 30 -18.46 -43.40 16.15
CA GLY A 30 -17.23 -43.13 16.94
C GLY A 30 -16.16 -42.31 16.25
N GLY A 31 -15.79 -41.19 16.84
CA GLY A 31 -14.47 -40.56 16.69
C GLY A 31 -14.41 -39.25 15.93
N ALA A 32 -14.42 -38.15 16.65
CA ALA A 32 -13.98 -36.88 16.15
C ALA A 32 -12.48 -36.98 15.79
N ALA A 33 -12.17 -36.89 14.50
CA ALA A 33 -10.84 -36.64 14.01
C ALA A 33 -10.93 -35.50 12.99
N GLY A 34 -10.23 -34.42 13.25
CA GLY A 34 -10.17 -33.24 12.42
C GLY A 34 -9.78 -33.58 10.99
N ALA A 35 -10.59 -33.14 10.04
CA ALA A 35 -10.23 -33.18 8.64
C ALA A 35 -9.18 -32.09 8.38
N LEU A 36 -7.90 -32.45 8.50
CA LEU A 36 -6.81 -31.78 7.80
C LEU A 36 -7.10 -31.96 6.31
N ALA A 37 -7.48 -30.89 5.64
CA ALA A 37 -7.52 -30.84 4.19
C ALA A 37 -6.09 -31.07 3.69
N LEU A 38 -5.80 -32.28 3.23
CA LEU A 38 -4.61 -32.61 2.48
C LEU A 38 -4.73 -31.92 1.12
N TRP A 39 -4.06 -30.77 0.99
CA TRP A 39 -3.69 -30.25 -0.31
C TRP A 39 -2.74 -31.25 -0.98
N PRO A 40 -2.87 -31.51 -2.29
CA PRO A 40 -1.91 -32.37 -2.97
C PRO A 40 -0.57 -31.66 -2.97
N ALA A 41 0.34 -32.14 -2.14
CA ALA A 41 1.75 -31.77 -2.19
C ALA A 41 2.37 -32.35 -3.46
N GLY A 42 2.27 -31.62 -4.55
CA GLY A 42 3.12 -31.76 -5.72
C GLY A 42 4.41 -30.99 -5.44
N SER A 43 5.26 -31.50 -4.56
CA SER A 43 6.57 -30.92 -4.31
C SER A 43 7.52 -31.28 -5.43
N ALA A 44 7.64 -30.41 -6.43
CA ALA A 44 8.86 -30.31 -7.20
C ALA A 44 9.90 -29.67 -6.30
N LYS A 45 10.92 -30.45 -5.88
CA LYS A 45 11.95 -30.02 -4.94
C LYS A 45 12.82 -28.95 -5.56
N ALA A 46 12.94 -27.78 -4.90
CA ALA A 46 14.21 -27.04 -4.90
C ALA A 46 15.35 -28.02 -4.59
N ALA A 47 16.56 -27.82 -5.08
CA ALA A 47 17.70 -28.60 -4.65
C ALA A 47 17.73 -28.52 -3.12
N ALA A 48 17.46 -29.66 -2.45
CA ALA A 48 17.26 -29.69 -1.01
C ALA A 48 18.49 -29.10 -0.32
N GLY A 49 18.33 -27.93 0.34
CA GLY A 49 19.41 -27.26 1.05
C GLY A 49 19.97 -26.00 0.40
N THR A 50 19.46 -25.52 -0.74
CA THR A 50 19.87 -24.21 -1.32
C THR A 50 19.55 -23.08 -0.34
N ARG A 51 20.59 -22.33 0.06
CA ARG A 51 20.50 -21.27 1.08
C ARG A 51 20.29 -19.92 0.40
N VAL A 52 19.32 -19.16 0.91
CA VAL A 52 19.03 -17.80 0.46
C VAL A 52 19.16 -16.82 1.62
N ALA A 53 20.00 -15.80 1.43
CA ALA A 53 20.08 -14.66 2.34
C ALA A 53 19.15 -13.54 1.83
N VAL A 54 18.16 -13.17 2.62
CA VAL A 54 17.28 -12.04 2.37
C VAL A 54 17.74 -10.86 3.21
N LEU A 55 18.05 -9.74 2.57
CA LEU A 55 18.60 -8.55 3.20
C LEU A 55 17.47 -7.52 3.38
N GLY A 56 16.98 -7.38 4.62
CA GLY A 56 15.83 -6.56 5.03
C GLY A 56 14.60 -7.41 5.33
N GLY A 57 13.97 -7.16 6.48
CA GLY A 57 12.77 -7.83 7.00
C GLY A 57 11.49 -6.99 6.86
N GLY A 58 11.44 -6.06 5.90
CA GLY A 58 10.22 -5.34 5.52
C GLY A 58 9.28 -6.20 4.69
N VAL A 59 8.17 -5.61 4.20
CA VAL A 59 7.13 -6.35 3.43
C VAL A 59 7.72 -7.11 2.25
N SER A 60 8.65 -6.53 1.49
CA SER A 60 9.29 -7.22 0.37
C SER A 60 10.17 -8.40 0.80
N GLY A 61 10.94 -8.25 1.88
CA GLY A 61 11.77 -9.32 2.41
C GLY A 61 10.96 -10.48 2.97
N LEU A 62 9.92 -10.17 3.75
CA LEU A 62 8.99 -11.18 4.28
C LEU A 62 8.23 -11.88 3.15
N SER A 63 7.83 -11.16 2.09
CA SER A 63 7.21 -11.75 0.90
C SER A 63 8.15 -12.71 0.17
N ALA A 64 9.41 -12.30 -0.04
CA ALA A 64 10.41 -13.15 -0.67
C ALA A 64 10.69 -14.40 0.17
N ALA A 65 10.84 -14.22 1.49
CA ALA A 65 11.06 -15.34 2.42
C ALA A 65 9.88 -16.33 2.41
N HIS A 66 8.64 -15.83 2.38
CA HIS A 66 7.42 -16.63 2.30
C HIS A 66 7.40 -17.50 1.03
N GLU A 67 7.53 -16.86 -0.13
CA GLU A 67 7.50 -17.55 -1.41
C GLU A 67 8.67 -18.58 -1.54
N LEU A 68 9.86 -18.26 -1.03
CA LEU A 68 11.00 -19.16 -1.05
C LEU A 68 10.84 -20.35 -0.09
N ALA A 69 10.38 -20.09 1.15
CA ALA A 69 10.21 -21.13 2.17
C ALA A 69 9.15 -22.16 1.75
N GLU A 70 8.02 -21.73 1.18
CA GLU A 70 7.00 -22.63 0.63
C GLU A 70 7.53 -23.50 -0.51
N ARG A 71 8.61 -23.07 -1.19
CA ARG A 71 9.29 -23.81 -2.27
C ARG A 71 10.48 -24.62 -1.79
N GLY A 72 10.71 -24.67 -0.47
CA GLY A 72 11.71 -25.56 0.15
C GLY A 72 13.13 -25.01 0.20
N TYR A 73 13.33 -23.70 -0.01
CA TYR A 73 14.62 -23.04 0.19
C TYR A 73 14.90 -22.82 1.69
N ALA A 74 16.17 -22.91 2.08
CA ALA A 74 16.61 -22.55 3.43
C ALA A 74 16.85 -21.04 3.48
N VAL A 75 15.96 -20.30 4.14
CA VAL A 75 15.96 -18.84 4.11
C VAL A 75 16.41 -18.27 5.45
N THR A 76 17.35 -17.31 5.40
CA THR A 76 17.73 -16.47 6.54
C THR A 76 17.50 -15.01 6.18
N VAL A 77 16.72 -14.30 7.00
CA VAL A 77 16.42 -12.87 6.84
C VAL A 77 17.29 -12.07 7.81
N TYR A 78 17.98 -11.05 7.31
CA TYR A 78 18.81 -10.12 8.11
C TYR A 78 18.10 -8.78 8.20
N GLU A 79 17.74 -8.35 9.41
CA GLU A 79 16.97 -7.13 9.64
C GLU A 79 17.71 -6.17 10.58
N TYR A 80 17.68 -4.89 10.23
CA TYR A 80 18.31 -3.82 10.99
C TYR A 80 17.69 -3.60 12.38
N TYR A 81 16.36 -3.64 12.46
CA TYR A 81 15.63 -3.45 13.72
C TYR A 81 15.50 -4.76 14.52
N ASP A 82 15.07 -4.63 15.76
CA ASP A 82 14.74 -5.77 16.62
C ASP A 82 13.33 -6.31 16.37
N ALA A 83 12.65 -5.79 15.35
CA ALA A 83 11.31 -6.15 14.92
C ALA A 83 11.21 -6.18 13.40
N LEU A 84 10.35 -7.05 12.88
CA LEU A 84 10.07 -7.19 11.45
C LEU A 84 9.00 -6.20 10.96
N GLY A 85 8.79 -6.15 9.66
CA GLY A 85 7.75 -5.36 9.00
C GLY A 85 8.25 -4.06 8.36
N GLY A 86 9.49 -3.62 8.66
CA GLY A 86 10.07 -2.39 8.10
C GLY A 86 9.17 -1.18 8.35
N LYS A 87 8.94 -0.36 7.33
CA LYS A 87 8.05 0.84 7.42
C LYS A 87 6.58 0.48 7.70
N ALA A 88 6.18 -0.79 7.57
CA ALA A 88 4.80 -1.21 7.81
C ALA A 88 4.53 -1.63 9.26
N ARG A 89 5.53 -1.84 10.10
CA ARG A 89 5.35 -2.29 11.49
C ARG A 89 4.61 -1.26 12.35
N SER A 90 3.91 -1.74 13.37
CA SER A 90 3.59 -0.93 14.55
C SER A 90 4.70 -1.04 15.60
N MET A 91 4.75 -0.06 16.49
CA MET A 91 5.77 0.07 17.53
C MET A 91 5.10 0.28 18.89
N PRO A 92 5.60 -0.31 19.99
CA PRO A 92 5.15 0.08 21.32
C PRO A 92 5.66 1.47 21.66
N VAL A 93 4.88 2.27 22.38
CA VAL A 93 5.33 3.52 23.02
C VAL A 93 5.90 3.17 24.40
N PRO A 94 7.22 3.15 24.56
CA PRO A 94 7.84 2.57 25.75
C PRO A 94 7.40 3.26 27.05
N GLY A 95 7.06 2.45 28.06
CA GLY A 95 6.75 2.94 29.40
C GLY A 95 5.34 3.48 29.56
N THR A 96 4.45 3.26 28.60
CA THR A 96 3.02 3.65 28.71
C THR A 96 2.14 2.56 29.30
N ALA A 97 2.62 1.31 29.36
CA ALA A 97 1.90 0.18 29.93
C ALA A 97 1.65 0.34 31.43
N ALA A 98 0.43 0.12 31.88
CA ALA A 98 0.07 0.08 33.29
C ALA A 98 -1.06 -0.93 33.56
N GLY A 99 -1.10 -1.46 34.78
CA GLY A 99 -2.17 -2.38 35.20
C GLY A 99 -2.28 -3.68 34.39
N GLY A 100 -1.16 -4.17 33.85
CA GLY A 100 -1.11 -5.41 33.06
C GLY A 100 -1.51 -5.25 31.58
N ARG A 101 -1.71 -4.02 31.11
CA ARG A 101 -1.97 -3.70 29.71
C ARG A 101 -0.67 -3.67 28.89
N ALA A 102 -0.79 -3.76 27.57
CA ALA A 102 0.33 -3.50 26.67
C ALA A 102 0.66 -2.00 26.58
N ASP A 103 1.86 -1.65 26.12
CA ASP A 103 2.17 -0.27 25.76
C ASP A 103 1.20 0.26 24.69
N LEU A 104 1.00 1.57 24.65
CA LEU A 104 0.22 2.21 23.58
C LEU A 104 0.83 1.86 22.21
N PRO A 105 0.04 1.43 21.23
CA PRO A 105 0.53 1.13 19.89
C PRO A 105 0.77 2.41 19.10
N ALA A 106 1.87 2.47 18.34
CA ALA A 106 2.18 3.55 17.43
C ALA A 106 2.63 3.01 16.07
N GLU A 107 2.61 3.86 15.06
CA GLU A 107 2.96 3.51 13.69
C GLU A 107 3.76 4.65 13.02
N HIS A 108 4.60 4.29 12.04
CA HIS A 108 5.25 5.25 11.16
C HIS A 108 4.22 6.13 10.40
N GLY A 109 3.06 5.59 10.13
CA GLY A 109 1.87 6.16 9.53
C GLY A 109 0.81 5.07 9.39
N PHE A 110 -0.45 5.41 9.17
CA PHE A 110 -1.51 4.42 9.03
C PHE A 110 -1.31 3.50 7.81
N ARG A 111 -1.89 2.29 7.87
CA ARG A 111 -1.88 1.33 6.76
C ARG A 111 -3.17 1.44 5.95
N PHE A 112 -2.99 1.42 4.65
CA PHE A 112 -4.05 1.49 3.66
C PHE A 112 -3.90 0.32 2.67
N PHE A 113 -4.96 -0.48 2.52
CA PHE A 113 -4.98 -1.65 1.66
C PHE A 113 -6.07 -1.47 0.58
N PRO A 114 -5.79 -0.68 -0.46
CA PRO A 114 -6.74 -0.49 -1.56
C PRO A 114 -7.27 -1.80 -2.12
N GLY A 115 -8.52 -1.80 -2.53
CA GLY A 115 -9.15 -2.99 -3.08
C GLY A 115 -8.48 -3.54 -4.35
N PHE A 116 -7.72 -2.72 -5.08
CA PHE A 116 -6.94 -3.17 -6.24
C PHE A 116 -5.68 -3.96 -5.87
N TYR A 117 -5.27 -3.99 -4.60
CA TYR A 117 -4.21 -4.88 -4.13
C TYR A 117 -4.65 -6.32 -4.30
N ARG A 118 -3.84 -7.15 -4.96
CA ARG A 118 -4.15 -8.56 -5.25
C ARG A 118 -3.00 -9.50 -4.93
N ASN A 119 -1.75 -9.06 -5.11
CA ASN A 119 -0.57 -9.85 -4.79
C ASN A 119 -0.41 -9.99 -3.26
N LEU A 120 -0.45 -8.89 -2.54
CA LEU A 120 -0.32 -8.89 -1.09
C LEU A 120 -1.50 -9.61 -0.39
N PRO A 121 -2.77 -9.38 -0.72
CA PRO A 121 -3.90 -10.13 -0.17
C PRO A 121 -3.82 -11.64 -0.41
N ASP A 122 -3.26 -12.09 -1.54
CA ASP A 122 -2.99 -13.51 -1.76
C ASP A 122 -1.96 -14.07 -0.75
N THR A 123 -0.89 -13.32 -0.47
CA THR A 123 0.05 -13.69 0.59
C THR A 123 -0.64 -13.70 1.96
N MET A 124 -1.45 -12.68 2.28
CA MET A 124 -2.16 -12.58 3.56
C MET A 124 -3.11 -13.77 3.81
N ARG A 125 -3.75 -14.31 2.76
CA ARG A 125 -4.61 -15.50 2.87
C ARG A 125 -3.85 -16.76 3.26
N ARG A 126 -2.56 -16.83 3.00
CA ARG A 126 -1.70 -17.98 3.31
C ARG A 126 -1.07 -17.91 4.69
N ILE A 127 -1.25 -16.81 5.42
CA ILE A 127 -0.72 -16.63 6.78
C ILE A 127 -1.82 -17.03 7.77
N PRO A 128 -1.71 -18.17 8.46
CA PRO A 128 -2.77 -18.65 9.33
C PRO A 128 -2.93 -17.79 10.58
N VAL A 129 -4.18 -17.51 10.94
CA VAL A 129 -4.56 -16.83 12.18
C VAL A 129 -5.67 -17.64 12.86
N PRO A 130 -5.57 -17.96 14.15
CA PRO A 130 -6.60 -18.68 14.88
C PRO A 130 -7.96 -17.95 14.80
N GLY A 131 -8.99 -18.65 14.36
CA GLY A 131 -10.35 -18.11 14.22
C GLY A 131 -10.66 -17.51 12.85
N ASN A 132 -9.69 -17.22 12.01
CA ASN A 132 -9.87 -16.72 10.65
C ASN A 132 -9.96 -17.88 9.64
N THR A 133 -10.80 -17.71 8.62
CA THR A 133 -10.93 -18.69 7.52
C THR A 133 -9.88 -18.45 6.43
N ASN A 134 -9.58 -17.18 6.14
CA ASN A 134 -8.64 -16.77 5.10
C ASN A 134 -7.38 -16.13 5.70
N GLY A 135 -6.91 -16.64 6.85
CA GLY A 135 -5.71 -16.16 7.51
C GLY A 135 -5.76 -14.67 7.85
N VAL A 136 -4.61 -14.00 7.73
CA VAL A 136 -4.49 -12.56 8.01
C VAL A 136 -5.41 -11.70 7.14
N HIS A 137 -5.80 -12.17 5.96
CA HIS A 137 -6.71 -11.43 5.07
C HIS A 137 -8.04 -11.06 5.75
N ASP A 138 -8.56 -11.91 6.64
CA ASP A 138 -9.80 -11.64 7.37
C ASP A 138 -9.65 -10.54 8.43
N ASN A 139 -8.45 -10.04 8.66
CA ASN A 139 -8.20 -8.87 9.51
C ASN A 139 -8.34 -7.53 8.76
N LEU A 140 -8.65 -7.56 7.45
CA LEU A 140 -8.91 -6.36 6.67
C LEU A 140 -10.37 -5.93 6.84
N VAL A 141 -10.57 -4.68 7.25
CA VAL A 141 -11.88 -4.05 7.47
C VAL A 141 -12.06 -2.91 6.48
N SER A 142 -13.25 -2.79 5.88
CA SER A 142 -13.55 -1.74 4.91
C SER A 142 -13.75 -0.37 5.57
N GLY A 143 -13.02 0.65 5.08
CA GLY A 143 -13.41 2.03 5.22
C GLY A 143 -14.55 2.35 4.24
N THR A 144 -15.59 3.03 4.72
CA THR A 144 -16.80 3.23 3.92
C THR A 144 -16.91 4.61 3.31
N GLU A 145 -16.07 5.56 3.78
CA GLU A 145 -16.14 6.97 3.40
C GLU A 145 -14.77 7.62 3.50
N ALA A 146 -14.45 8.55 2.60
CA ALA A 146 -13.35 9.48 2.74
C ALA A 146 -13.89 10.89 3.01
N LEU A 147 -13.28 11.59 3.96
CA LEU A 147 -13.54 13.00 4.22
C LEU A 147 -12.43 13.85 3.61
N PHE A 148 -12.81 14.77 2.73
CA PHE A 148 -11.94 15.83 2.27
C PHE A 148 -12.30 17.10 3.06
N ALA A 149 -11.59 17.30 4.17
CA ALA A 149 -11.82 18.41 5.08
C ALA A 149 -11.30 19.72 4.49
N ARG A 150 -12.10 20.78 4.60
CA ARG A 150 -11.81 22.12 4.08
C ARG A 150 -11.71 23.11 5.24
N ALA A 151 -10.76 24.03 5.18
CA ALA A 151 -10.61 25.10 6.15
C ALA A 151 -11.40 26.36 5.77
N GLY A 152 -11.59 27.27 6.74
CA GLY A 152 -12.19 28.58 6.52
C GLY A 152 -13.70 28.56 6.28
N GLY A 153 -14.42 27.59 6.84
CA GLY A 153 -15.87 27.46 6.72
C GLY A 153 -16.35 26.98 5.35
N ARG A 154 -15.45 26.48 4.54
CA ARG A 154 -15.80 25.82 3.28
C ARG A 154 -16.46 24.46 3.55
N PRO A 155 -17.45 24.02 2.77
CA PRO A 155 -18.06 22.72 2.98
C PRO A 155 -17.07 21.59 2.76
N ASP A 156 -17.07 20.63 3.68
CA ASP A 156 -16.36 19.38 3.52
C ASP A 156 -16.97 18.53 2.39
N LEU A 157 -16.13 17.68 1.77
CA LEU A 157 -16.59 16.70 0.80
C LEU A 157 -16.56 15.31 1.46
N HIS A 158 -17.71 14.67 1.52
CA HIS A 158 -17.88 13.30 1.97
C HIS A 158 -17.99 12.40 0.75
N PHE A 159 -17.01 11.55 0.54
CA PHE A 159 -16.92 10.69 -0.63
C PHE A 159 -17.12 9.22 -0.23
N PRO A 160 -18.20 8.56 -0.72
CA PRO A 160 -18.43 7.15 -0.43
C PRO A 160 -17.36 6.28 -1.11
N LEU A 161 -16.72 5.40 -0.35
CA LEU A 161 -15.67 4.49 -0.82
C LEU A 161 -16.17 3.07 -1.09
N ARG A 162 -17.48 2.86 -1.05
CA ARG A 162 -18.07 1.57 -1.41
C ARG A 162 -18.11 1.40 -2.92
N ARG A 163 -17.65 0.24 -3.38
CA ARG A 163 -17.79 -0.12 -4.79
C ARG A 163 -19.26 -0.22 -5.19
N VAL A 164 -19.56 0.01 -6.45
CA VAL A 164 -20.90 -0.24 -6.97
C VAL A 164 -21.23 -1.73 -6.89
N THR A 165 -22.42 -2.04 -6.41
CA THR A 165 -22.88 -3.43 -6.25
C THR A 165 -23.18 -4.12 -7.58
N THR A 166 -23.47 -3.34 -8.62
CA THR A 166 -23.71 -3.84 -9.98
C THR A 166 -22.70 -3.19 -10.92
N PRO A 167 -21.54 -3.83 -11.15
CA PRO A 167 -20.55 -3.31 -12.09
C PRO A 167 -21.14 -3.13 -13.48
N PRO A 168 -20.72 -2.08 -14.24
CA PRO A 168 -21.17 -1.88 -15.61
C PRO A 168 -20.85 -3.10 -16.48
N ARG A 169 -21.73 -3.41 -17.41
CA ARG A 169 -21.51 -4.47 -18.39
C ARG A 169 -20.36 -4.09 -19.32
N PRO A 170 -19.65 -5.07 -19.90
CA PRO A 170 -18.56 -4.78 -20.84
C PRO A 170 -18.96 -3.77 -21.93
N GLY A 171 -20.12 -3.89 -22.53
CA GLY A 171 -20.58 -2.95 -23.59
C GLY A 171 -20.92 -1.54 -23.13
N ASP A 172 -21.05 -1.30 -21.83
CA ASP A 172 -21.41 0.01 -21.27
C ASP A 172 -20.19 0.93 -21.15
N LEU A 173 -18.97 0.39 -21.10
CA LEU A 173 -17.72 1.16 -20.93
C LEU A 173 -17.29 1.89 -22.22
N THR A 174 -18.12 2.78 -22.70
CA THR A 174 -17.77 3.69 -23.80
C THR A 174 -17.05 4.93 -23.28
N PRO A 175 -16.25 5.61 -24.12
CA PRO A 175 -15.62 6.89 -23.72
C PRO A 175 -16.61 7.94 -23.21
N SER A 176 -17.78 8.05 -23.83
CA SER A 176 -18.84 8.97 -23.38
C SER A 176 -19.39 8.57 -22.01
N TRP A 177 -19.67 7.29 -21.79
CA TRP A 177 -20.14 6.82 -20.50
C TRP A 177 -19.10 7.07 -19.39
N ILE A 178 -17.81 6.74 -19.63
CA ILE A 178 -16.73 7.00 -18.66
C ILE A 178 -16.67 8.50 -18.32
N ARG A 179 -16.69 9.36 -19.34
CA ARG A 179 -16.71 10.81 -19.14
C ARG A 179 -17.88 11.25 -18.27
N ASP A 180 -19.07 10.74 -18.54
CA ASP A 180 -20.29 11.11 -17.81
C ASP A 180 -20.23 10.61 -16.34
N GLN A 181 -19.61 9.44 -16.06
CA GLN A 181 -19.37 9.00 -14.68
C GLN A 181 -18.39 9.92 -13.96
N VAL A 182 -17.30 10.32 -14.61
CA VAL A 182 -16.33 11.26 -14.03
C VAL A 182 -16.98 12.60 -13.72
N LEU A 183 -17.75 13.14 -14.65
CA LEU A 183 -18.48 14.40 -14.45
C LEU A 183 -19.49 14.28 -13.29
N SER A 184 -20.24 13.20 -13.23
CA SER A 184 -21.19 12.93 -12.14
C SER A 184 -20.49 12.82 -10.78
N ALA A 185 -19.33 12.15 -10.71
CA ALA A 185 -18.54 12.04 -9.49
C ALA A 185 -17.99 13.41 -9.04
N LEU A 186 -17.55 14.24 -9.97
CA LEU A 186 -17.07 15.59 -9.67
C LEU A 186 -18.21 16.56 -9.29
N ASP A 187 -19.42 16.36 -9.78
CA ASP A 187 -20.60 17.16 -9.39
C ASP A 187 -21.11 16.83 -7.98
N LEU A 188 -20.76 15.64 -7.45
CA LEU A 188 -21.10 15.20 -6.10
C LEU A 188 -20.32 15.98 -5.02
N GLY A 189 -20.70 17.26 -4.83
CA GLY A 189 -20.22 18.08 -3.71
C GLY A 189 -18.99 18.95 -4.01
N THR A 190 -18.37 18.87 -5.19
CA THR A 190 -17.31 19.82 -5.57
C THR A 190 -17.91 21.13 -6.09
N ARG A 191 -17.14 22.21 -5.95
CA ARG A 191 -17.49 23.52 -6.54
C ARG A 191 -16.68 23.78 -7.81
N LEU A 192 -16.29 22.75 -8.51
CA LEU A 192 -15.54 22.89 -9.76
C LEU A 192 -16.41 23.56 -10.83
N PRO A 193 -15.90 24.57 -11.52
CA PRO A 193 -16.54 25.08 -12.71
C PRO A 193 -16.78 23.98 -13.75
N ALA A 194 -17.96 23.94 -14.36
CA ALA A 194 -18.34 22.87 -15.28
C ALA A 194 -17.35 22.66 -16.44
N HIS A 195 -16.73 23.76 -16.94
CA HIS A 195 -15.72 23.67 -18.00
C HIS A 195 -14.42 23.02 -17.52
N GLU A 196 -14.00 23.24 -16.26
CA GLU A 196 -12.81 22.61 -15.67
C GLU A 196 -13.06 21.13 -15.42
N ALA A 197 -14.24 20.75 -14.89
CA ALA A 197 -14.63 19.36 -14.73
C ALA A 197 -14.65 18.63 -16.09
N ALA A 198 -15.21 19.27 -17.13
CA ALA A 198 -15.24 18.72 -18.48
C ALA A 198 -13.83 18.56 -19.08
N TYR A 199 -12.95 19.54 -18.86
CA TYR A 199 -11.55 19.45 -19.27
C TYR A 199 -10.84 18.27 -18.60
N PHE A 200 -10.96 18.14 -17.27
CA PHE A 200 -10.37 17.04 -16.53
C PHE A 200 -10.86 15.67 -17.03
N ALA A 201 -12.18 15.51 -17.22
CA ALA A 201 -12.76 14.29 -17.76
C ALA A 201 -12.20 13.95 -19.15
N GLY A 202 -11.98 14.98 -20.01
CA GLY A 202 -11.30 14.83 -21.29
C GLY A 202 -9.85 14.34 -21.15
N ARG A 203 -9.08 14.92 -20.22
CA ARG A 203 -7.69 14.47 -19.94
C ARG A 203 -7.65 13.03 -19.45
N LEU A 204 -8.59 12.62 -18.61
CA LEU A 204 -8.70 11.21 -18.20
C LEU A 204 -8.95 10.28 -19.39
N LEU A 205 -9.81 10.65 -20.33
CA LEU A 205 -10.01 9.86 -21.54
C LEU A 205 -8.73 9.76 -22.39
N VAL A 206 -7.96 10.84 -22.51
CA VAL A 206 -6.65 10.79 -23.17
C VAL A 206 -5.75 9.76 -22.48
N HIS A 207 -5.64 9.80 -21.16
CA HIS A 207 -4.80 8.84 -20.41
C HIS A 207 -5.30 7.40 -20.57
N LEU A 208 -6.60 7.15 -20.38
CA LEU A 208 -7.22 5.84 -20.44
C LEU A 208 -7.06 5.15 -21.80
N THR A 209 -7.10 5.94 -22.88
CA THR A 209 -7.01 5.45 -24.25
C THR A 209 -5.59 5.51 -24.84
N SER A 210 -4.63 6.04 -24.11
CA SER A 210 -3.21 6.04 -24.51
C SER A 210 -2.64 4.63 -24.48
N CYS A 211 -1.92 4.25 -25.53
CA CYS A 211 -1.17 3.01 -25.60
C CYS A 211 0.01 3.02 -24.62
N ASP A 212 0.54 1.84 -24.28
CA ASP A 212 1.63 1.72 -23.32
C ASP A 212 2.89 2.48 -23.76
N ALA A 213 3.23 2.44 -25.06
CA ALA A 213 4.37 3.21 -25.60
C ALA A 213 4.20 4.72 -25.36
N ARG A 214 3.01 5.31 -25.62
CA ARG A 214 2.77 6.75 -25.32
C ARG A 214 2.85 7.03 -23.84
N ARG A 215 2.34 6.15 -22.99
CA ARG A 215 2.42 6.31 -21.53
C ARG A 215 3.87 6.34 -21.05
N GLU A 216 4.73 5.48 -21.60
CA GLU A 216 6.14 5.39 -21.21
C GLU A 216 7.02 6.46 -21.83
N GLU A 217 6.79 6.83 -23.08
CA GLU A 217 7.64 7.76 -23.81
C GLU A 217 7.23 9.23 -23.65
N VAL A 218 5.94 9.49 -23.42
CA VAL A 218 5.38 10.84 -23.30
C VAL A 218 4.90 11.12 -21.89
N TRP A 219 3.89 10.37 -21.37
CA TRP A 219 3.27 10.68 -20.10
C TRP A 219 4.18 10.44 -18.90
N GLU A 220 5.15 9.55 -19.01
CA GLU A 220 6.21 9.39 -18.02
C GLU A 220 7.04 10.67 -17.83
N LYS A 221 7.19 11.50 -18.86
CA LYS A 221 8.01 12.71 -18.85
C LYS A 221 7.22 14.00 -18.62
N VAL A 222 5.89 13.90 -18.53
CA VAL A 222 4.99 15.04 -18.32
C VAL A 222 4.54 15.05 -16.86
N PRO A 223 4.76 16.13 -16.11
CA PRO A 223 4.22 16.28 -14.77
C PRO A 223 2.69 16.21 -14.77
N TRP A 224 2.13 15.62 -13.71
CA TRP A 224 0.68 15.57 -13.53
C TRP A 224 0.04 16.96 -13.57
N TRP A 225 0.68 17.94 -12.94
CA TRP A 225 0.28 19.34 -12.94
C TRP A 225 0.09 19.90 -14.35
N ASP A 226 1.06 19.66 -15.24
CA ASP A 226 1.03 20.12 -16.62
C ASP A 226 0.01 19.34 -17.46
N PHE A 227 -0.08 18.02 -17.23
CA PHE A 227 -1.03 17.17 -17.94
C PHE A 227 -2.47 17.62 -17.72
N ILE A 228 -2.83 17.99 -16.50
CA ILE A 228 -4.18 18.49 -16.17
C ILE A 228 -4.30 20.01 -16.29
N ARG A 229 -3.26 20.73 -16.74
CA ARG A 229 -3.18 22.21 -16.82
C ARG A 229 -3.56 22.91 -15.51
N ALA A 230 -3.17 22.38 -14.38
CA ALA A 230 -3.57 22.90 -13.07
C ALA A 230 -3.21 24.37 -12.87
N GLY A 231 -2.10 24.84 -13.45
CA GLY A 231 -1.67 26.25 -13.36
C GLY A 231 -2.63 27.26 -13.97
N GLU A 232 -3.50 26.83 -14.90
CA GLU A 232 -4.49 27.68 -15.61
C GLU A 232 -5.89 27.59 -15.00
N MET A 233 -6.09 26.72 -13.99
CA MET A 233 -7.39 26.37 -13.41
C MET A 233 -7.64 27.05 -12.07
N SER A 234 -8.86 26.92 -11.55
CA SER A 234 -9.27 27.45 -10.25
C SER A 234 -8.44 26.84 -9.09
N GLU A 235 -8.47 27.50 -7.94
CA GLU A 235 -7.85 26.99 -6.71
C GLU A 235 -8.48 25.64 -6.31
N GLU A 236 -9.80 25.51 -6.43
CA GLU A 236 -10.52 24.26 -6.14
C GLU A 236 -10.00 23.10 -7.00
N TYR A 237 -9.83 23.33 -8.29
CA TYR A 237 -9.28 22.34 -9.21
C TYR A 237 -7.84 21.94 -8.83
N ARG A 238 -6.97 22.92 -8.58
CA ARG A 238 -5.57 22.68 -8.20
C ARG A 238 -5.46 21.88 -6.91
N THR A 239 -6.25 22.25 -5.92
CA THR A 239 -6.22 21.61 -4.61
C THR A 239 -6.77 20.19 -4.69
N LEU A 240 -7.93 19.97 -5.32
CA LEU A 240 -8.58 18.66 -5.34
C LEU A 240 -7.92 17.69 -6.32
N LEU A 241 -7.66 18.13 -7.56
CA LEU A 241 -7.24 17.25 -8.65
C LEU A 241 -5.71 17.26 -8.89
N GLY A 242 -5.03 18.31 -8.49
CA GLY A 242 -3.58 18.40 -8.49
C GLY A 242 -3.00 17.82 -7.19
N ILE A 243 -3.05 18.59 -6.11
CA ILE A 243 -2.36 18.30 -4.83
C ILE A 243 -3.00 17.09 -4.13
N GLY A 244 -4.32 17.05 -4.04
CA GLY A 244 -5.07 15.99 -3.35
C GLY A 244 -4.82 14.59 -3.93
N GLN A 245 -4.55 14.49 -5.23
CA GLN A 245 -4.28 13.20 -5.89
C GLN A 245 -2.79 12.83 -5.94
N THR A 246 -1.90 13.68 -5.46
CA THR A 246 -0.45 13.47 -5.52
C THR A 246 0.19 13.66 -4.15
N ARG A 247 0.45 14.91 -3.73
CA ARG A 247 1.18 15.19 -2.48
C ARG A 247 0.54 14.55 -1.25
N ASN A 248 -0.78 14.66 -1.12
CA ASN A 248 -1.49 14.14 0.04
C ASN A 248 -1.48 12.60 0.11
N LEU A 249 -1.50 11.91 -1.03
CA LEU A 249 -1.56 10.45 -1.06
C LEU A 249 -0.21 9.75 -1.11
N VAL A 250 0.78 10.35 -1.80
CA VAL A 250 2.05 9.68 -2.12
C VAL A 250 3.27 10.59 -2.00
N ALA A 251 3.16 11.66 -1.25
CA ALA A 251 4.23 12.64 -0.96
C ALA A 251 4.95 13.21 -2.21
N THR A 252 4.46 12.97 -3.41
CA THR A 252 5.05 13.50 -4.65
C THR A 252 4.31 14.76 -5.06
N ARG A 253 5.01 15.90 -5.20
CA ARG A 253 4.39 17.15 -5.68
C ARG A 253 3.87 16.99 -7.10
N ALA A 254 2.69 17.52 -7.38
CA ALA A 254 2.03 17.41 -8.70
C ALA A 254 2.90 17.93 -9.85
N GLU A 255 3.72 18.96 -9.58
CA GLU A 255 4.63 19.62 -10.51
C GLU A 255 5.81 18.73 -10.97
N VAL A 256 6.03 17.61 -10.28
CA VAL A 256 7.09 16.65 -10.61
C VAL A 256 6.58 15.23 -10.76
N ALA A 257 5.38 14.91 -10.28
CA ALA A 257 4.81 13.55 -10.31
C ALA A 257 4.60 13.08 -11.75
N SER A 258 5.05 11.87 -12.08
CA SER A 258 4.81 11.26 -13.40
C SER A 258 3.32 11.09 -13.68
N THR A 259 2.85 11.65 -14.79
CA THR A 259 1.46 11.47 -15.26
C THR A 259 1.14 9.99 -15.49
N ARG A 260 2.09 9.21 -15.98
CA ARG A 260 1.93 7.77 -16.16
C ARG A 260 1.60 7.08 -14.83
N THR A 261 2.38 7.35 -13.79
CA THR A 261 2.20 6.73 -12.46
C THR A 261 0.90 7.19 -11.79
N VAL A 262 0.65 8.51 -11.72
CA VAL A 262 -0.58 9.07 -11.12
C VAL A 262 -1.82 8.58 -11.85
N GLY A 263 -1.82 8.67 -13.19
CA GLY A 263 -2.95 8.24 -14.00
C GLY A 263 -3.26 6.76 -13.85
N ARG A 264 -2.23 5.88 -13.88
CA ARG A 264 -2.42 4.44 -13.83
C ARG A 264 -2.83 3.93 -12.43
N VAL A 265 -2.15 4.38 -11.39
CA VAL A 265 -2.33 3.81 -10.05
C VAL A 265 -3.41 4.55 -9.26
N ILE A 266 -3.33 5.88 -9.20
CA ILE A 266 -4.27 6.67 -8.40
C ILE A 266 -5.61 6.82 -9.12
N ILE A 267 -5.58 7.30 -10.37
CA ILE A 267 -6.83 7.61 -11.08
C ILE A 267 -7.51 6.35 -11.62
N GLU A 268 -6.77 5.48 -12.33
CA GLU A 268 -7.38 4.29 -12.91
C GLU A 268 -7.64 3.22 -11.84
N ALA A 269 -6.60 2.68 -11.19
CA ALA A 269 -6.75 1.51 -10.34
C ALA A 269 -7.50 1.82 -9.03
N LEU A 270 -7.10 2.87 -8.30
CA LEU A 270 -7.72 3.21 -7.01
C LEU A 270 -9.11 3.81 -7.20
N LEU A 271 -9.23 4.90 -7.95
CA LEU A 271 -10.49 5.64 -8.02
C LEU A 271 -11.46 5.05 -9.05
N LEU A 272 -11.14 5.10 -10.34
CA LEU A 272 -12.10 4.76 -11.38
C LEU A 272 -12.51 3.29 -11.36
N TRP A 273 -11.55 2.38 -11.47
CA TRP A 273 -11.86 0.94 -11.50
C TRP A 273 -12.25 0.41 -10.13
N GLY A 274 -11.65 0.96 -9.05
CA GLY A 274 -12.00 0.64 -7.68
C GLY A 274 -13.48 0.90 -7.38
N LEU A 275 -13.96 2.11 -7.64
CA LEU A 275 -15.37 2.47 -7.44
C LEU A 275 -16.31 1.66 -8.34
N LEU A 276 -15.89 1.32 -9.55
CA LEU A 276 -16.66 0.47 -10.47
C LEU A 276 -16.58 -1.02 -10.13
N GLY A 277 -15.86 -1.41 -9.06
CA GLY A 277 -15.73 -2.79 -8.63
C GLY A 277 -14.97 -3.68 -9.61
N ARG A 278 -14.02 -3.11 -10.38
CA ARG A 278 -13.25 -3.85 -11.38
C ARG A 278 -11.76 -3.95 -11.00
N GLY A 279 -11.20 -5.12 -11.24
CA GLY A 279 -9.77 -5.37 -10.93
C GLY A 279 -9.46 -5.42 -9.45
N MET A 280 -10.47 -5.63 -8.63
CA MET A 280 -10.38 -5.69 -7.19
C MET A 280 -10.00 -7.10 -6.70
N ASP A 281 -9.58 -7.19 -5.46
CA ASP A 281 -9.35 -8.43 -4.75
C ASP A 281 -10.71 -9.05 -4.34
N GLY A 282 -11.28 -9.86 -5.21
CA GLY A 282 -12.60 -10.44 -5.00
C GLY A 282 -13.69 -9.36 -4.80
N ASP A 283 -14.36 -9.43 -3.66
CA ASP A 283 -15.43 -8.51 -3.27
C ASP A 283 -14.95 -7.32 -2.42
N ALA A 284 -13.64 -7.03 -2.41
CA ALA A 284 -13.06 -5.93 -1.64
C ALA A 284 -13.69 -4.58 -1.99
N ASP A 285 -13.88 -3.74 -0.98
CA ASP A 285 -14.18 -2.32 -1.16
C ASP A 285 -12.93 -1.53 -1.56
N VAL A 286 -13.12 -0.27 -1.92
CA VAL A 286 -12.02 0.61 -2.40
C VAL A 286 -10.98 0.83 -1.32
N ASP A 287 -11.40 0.98 -0.08
CA ASP A 287 -10.56 1.26 1.09
C ASP A 287 -10.67 0.14 2.12
N ARG A 288 -9.53 -0.33 2.62
CA ARG A 288 -9.43 -1.29 3.72
C ARG A 288 -8.31 -0.89 4.66
N VAL A 289 -8.51 -1.15 5.95
CA VAL A 289 -7.54 -0.98 7.03
C VAL A 289 -7.47 -2.27 7.87
N LEU A 290 -6.57 -2.35 8.84
CA LEU A 290 -6.47 -3.51 9.74
C LEU A 290 -7.38 -3.35 10.96
N ASN A 291 -7.84 -4.47 11.53
CA ASN A 291 -8.70 -4.55 12.70
C ASN A 291 -7.94 -4.55 14.05
N ALA A 292 -6.66 -4.27 14.03
CA ALA A 292 -5.79 -4.12 15.20
C ALA A 292 -4.50 -3.39 14.79
N PRO A 293 -3.60 -3.02 15.71
CA PRO A 293 -2.27 -2.51 15.37
C PRO A 293 -1.57 -3.40 14.35
N THR A 294 -0.84 -2.80 13.41
CA THR A 294 -0.32 -3.53 12.23
C THR A 294 0.52 -4.76 12.57
N SER A 295 1.39 -4.67 13.62
CA SER A 295 2.17 -5.84 14.00
C SER A 295 1.28 -6.95 14.52
N GLU A 296 0.32 -6.66 15.40
CA GLU A 296 -0.59 -7.66 15.96
C GLU A 296 -1.51 -8.30 14.92
N ALA A 297 -2.03 -7.48 14.00
CA ALA A 297 -2.98 -7.97 13.00
C ALA A 297 -2.33 -8.70 11.83
N TRP A 298 -1.04 -8.42 11.55
CA TRP A 298 -0.41 -8.89 10.33
C TRP A 298 1.03 -9.39 10.50
N ILE A 299 1.95 -8.57 11.04
CA ILE A 299 3.38 -8.88 10.99
C ILE A 299 3.74 -10.04 11.94
N ASP A 300 3.25 -10.05 13.17
CA ASP A 300 3.54 -11.08 14.16
C ASP A 300 3.00 -12.46 13.75
N PRO A 301 1.74 -12.58 13.26
CA PRO A 301 1.26 -13.82 12.65
C PRO A 301 2.11 -14.27 11.46
N TRP A 302 2.59 -13.34 10.64
CA TRP A 302 3.44 -13.65 9.49
C TRP A 302 4.81 -14.17 9.92
N GLU A 303 5.44 -13.51 10.89
CA GLU A 303 6.69 -13.99 11.48
C GLU A 303 6.53 -15.40 12.05
N ALA A 304 5.49 -15.63 12.85
CA ALA A 304 5.22 -16.94 13.44
C ALA A 304 5.03 -18.02 12.38
N HIS A 305 4.31 -17.71 11.29
CA HIS A 305 4.14 -18.61 10.16
C HIS A 305 5.46 -18.92 9.47
N LEU A 306 6.26 -17.89 9.15
CA LEU A 306 7.56 -18.07 8.49
C LEU A 306 8.53 -18.88 9.34
N ARG A 307 8.58 -18.67 10.66
CA ARG A 307 9.36 -19.49 11.58
C ARG A 307 8.89 -20.95 11.56
N SER A 308 7.60 -21.21 11.44
CA SER A 308 7.05 -22.57 11.31
C SER A 308 7.47 -23.26 10.01
N LEU A 309 7.73 -22.47 8.95
CA LEU A 309 8.29 -22.95 7.68
C LEU A 309 9.83 -23.09 7.70
N GLY A 310 10.48 -22.80 8.83
CA GLY A 310 11.94 -22.92 8.99
C GLY A 310 12.73 -21.68 8.55
N VAL A 311 12.08 -20.53 8.36
CA VAL A 311 12.80 -19.27 8.11
C VAL A 311 13.51 -18.80 9.37
N GLU A 312 14.80 -18.48 9.24
CA GLU A 312 15.60 -17.89 10.30
C GLU A 312 15.60 -16.35 10.20
N PHE A 313 15.51 -15.66 11.34
CA PHE A 313 15.57 -14.20 11.44
C PHE A 313 16.76 -13.78 12.30
N VAL A 314 17.61 -12.93 11.74
CA VAL A 314 18.77 -12.32 12.42
C VAL A 314 18.48 -10.83 12.57
N LEU A 315 17.85 -10.46 13.67
CA LEU A 315 17.45 -9.09 13.98
C LEU A 315 18.62 -8.27 14.51
N GLY A 316 18.47 -6.95 14.62
CA GLY A 316 19.50 -6.02 15.10
C GLY A 316 20.78 -6.04 14.25
N THR A 317 20.66 -6.39 12.96
CA THR A 317 21.80 -6.64 12.07
C THR A 317 21.78 -5.69 10.88
N GLN A 318 22.81 -4.87 10.80
CA GLN A 318 23.01 -3.94 9.68
C GLN A 318 23.78 -4.59 8.55
N VAL A 319 23.24 -4.54 7.35
CA VAL A 319 23.95 -4.88 6.10
C VAL A 319 24.87 -3.72 5.75
N ARG A 320 26.19 -4.01 5.63
CA ARG A 320 27.23 -3.01 5.33
C ARG A 320 27.63 -3.01 3.87
N GLU A 321 27.86 -4.18 3.30
CA GLU A 321 28.36 -4.28 1.92
C GLU A 321 27.97 -5.64 1.30
N VAL A 322 27.60 -5.62 0.03
CA VAL A 322 27.44 -6.83 -0.81
C VAL A 322 28.76 -7.09 -1.53
N LEU A 323 29.43 -8.17 -1.17
CA LEU A 323 30.76 -8.55 -1.68
C LEU A 323 30.62 -9.25 -3.05
N HIS A 324 31.39 -8.80 -4.04
CA HIS A 324 31.32 -9.29 -5.42
C HIS A 324 32.73 -9.56 -5.99
N ASP A 325 32.93 -10.70 -6.65
CA ASP A 325 34.22 -11.16 -7.19
C ASP A 325 34.43 -10.84 -8.69
N GLY A 326 33.53 -10.07 -9.29
CA GLY A 326 33.50 -9.78 -10.72
C GLY A 326 32.55 -10.68 -11.51
N ARG A 327 32.03 -11.77 -10.91
CA ARG A 327 31.10 -12.71 -11.54
C ARG A 327 29.82 -12.93 -10.75
N ARG A 328 29.94 -13.05 -9.43
CA ARG A 328 28.82 -13.33 -8.52
C ARG A 328 29.03 -12.68 -7.17
N VAL A 329 27.94 -12.57 -6.40
CA VAL A 329 28.04 -12.23 -4.98
C VAL A 329 28.66 -13.41 -4.22
N THR A 330 29.70 -13.13 -3.44
CA THR A 330 30.45 -14.12 -2.63
C THR A 330 30.05 -14.11 -1.18
N GLY A 331 29.42 -13.04 -0.71
CA GLY A 331 28.95 -12.87 0.66
C GLY A 331 28.40 -11.48 0.89
N VAL A 332 27.92 -11.26 2.10
CA VAL A 332 27.44 -9.97 2.56
C VAL A 332 28.11 -9.65 3.90
N ARG A 333 28.72 -8.47 4.01
CA ARG A 333 29.29 -7.97 5.26
C ARG A 333 28.16 -7.41 6.11
N VAL A 334 28.06 -7.89 7.33
CA VAL A 334 27.06 -7.46 8.30
C VAL A 334 27.71 -7.12 9.64
N SER A 335 27.10 -6.23 10.42
CA SER A 335 27.49 -5.91 11.79
C SER A 335 26.27 -5.81 12.69
N ALA A 336 26.46 -5.81 14.01
CA ALA A 336 25.40 -5.42 14.93
C ALA A 336 24.98 -3.96 14.68
N ARG A 337 23.69 -3.64 14.81
CA ARG A 337 23.12 -2.28 14.61
C ARG A 337 23.86 -1.23 15.45
N ASP A 338 24.07 -1.51 16.72
CA ASP A 338 24.63 -0.57 17.70
C ASP A 338 26.16 -0.67 17.83
N GLY A 339 26.80 -1.45 16.93
CA GLY A 339 28.24 -1.76 17.00
C GLY A 339 29.19 -0.63 16.58
N GLY A 340 28.71 0.54 16.18
CA GLY A 340 29.54 1.66 15.70
C GLY A 340 30.42 1.30 14.49
N ASP A 341 31.31 2.22 14.08
CA ASP A 341 32.35 1.94 13.09
C ASP A 341 33.46 1.12 13.77
N GLY A 342 33.46 -0.20 13.59
CA GLY A 342 34.43 -1.12 14.16
C GLY A 342 33.85 -2.21 15.06
N GLY A 343 32.52 -2.32 15.20
CA GLY A 343 31.88 -3.49 15.81
C GLY A 343 32.19 -4.78 15.06
N ASP A 344 31.95 -5.96 15.68
CA ASP A 344 32.24 -7.28 15.11
C ASP A 344 31.56 -7.46 13.74
N GLU A 345 32.25 -7.03 12.68
CA GLU A 345 31.85 -7.29 11.30
C GLU A 345 32.09 -8.76 10.97
N ARG A 346 31.07 -9.37 10.37
CA ARG A 346 31.18 -10.74 9.86
C ARG A 346 30.67 -10.84 8.43
N THR A 347 31.21 -11.76 7.67
CA THR A 347 30.70 -12.11 6.35
C THR A 347 29.74 -13.28 6.46
N VAL A 348 28.53 -13.07 5.95
CA VAL A 348 27.53 -14.14 5.78
C VAL A 348 27.53 -14.61 4.34
N THR A 349 27.38 -15.93 4.15
CA THR A 349 27.41 -16.56 2.83
C THR A 349 26.15 -17.38 2.57
N ALA A 350 25.65 -17.31 1.36
CA ALA A 350 24.52 -18.09 0.86
C ALA A 350 24.75 -18.44 -0.62
N ASP A 351 23.88 -19.26 -1.19
CA ASP A 351 23.94 -19.60 -2.60
C ASP A 351 23.32 -18.49 -3.45
N HIS A 352 22.25 -17.85 -2.93
CA HIS A 352 21.56 -16.70 -3.51
C HIS A 352 21.32 -15.60 -2.49
N TYR A 353 21.16 -14.37 -2.98
CA TYR A 353 20.92 -13.16 -2.18
C TYR A 353 19.76 -12.36 -2.75
N VAL A 354 18.79 -12.00 -1.93
CA VAL A 354 17.69 -11.08 -2.26
C VAL A 354 17.88 -9.78 -1.47
N CYS A 355 18.20 -8.69 -2.16
CA CYS A 355 18.28 -7.38 -1.55
C CYS A 355 16.88 -6.76 -1.48
N ALA A 356 16.32 -6.73 -0.27
CA ALA A 356 14.99 -6.21 0.04
C ALA A 356 15.05 -4.96 0.94
N LEU A 357 16.20 -4.27 0.94
CA LEU A 357 16.40 -2.99 1.61
C LEU A 357 15.69 -1.87 0.83
N PRO A 358 15.21 -0.81 1.49
CA PRO A 358 14.79 0.42 0.81
C PRO A 358 15.93 1.00 -0.03
N VAL A 359 15.62 1.68 -1.14
CA VAL A 359 16.64 2.12 -2.11
C VAL A 359 17.71 3.02 -1.49
N GLU A 360 17.33 3.89 -0.57
CA GLU A 360 18.23 4.81 0.14
C GLU A 360 19.31 4.07 0.94
N HIS A 361 18.99 2.88 1.47
CA HIS A 361 19.91 2.01 2.18
C HIS A 361 20.58 1.00 1.25
N ALA A 362 19.84 0.43 0.31
CA ALA A 362 20.34 -0.59 -0.62
C ALA A 362 21.55 -0.08 -1.42
N ARG A 363 21.42 1.10 -2.04
CA ARG A 363 22.48 1.70 -2.88
C ARG A 363 23.79 1.97 -2.11
N ALA A 364 23.72 2.17 -0.80
CA ALA A 364 24.90 2.35 0.04
C ALA A 364 25.69 1.05 0.25
N THR A 365 25.05 -0.12 0.07
CA THR A 365 25.68 -1.44 0.21
C THR A 365 26.31 -1.96 -1.09
N TRP A 366 26.06 -1.29 -2.23
CA TRP A 366 26.53 -1.72 -3.55
C TRP A 366 27.86 -1.06 -3.91
N GLY A 367 28.96 -1.80 -3.75
CA GLY A 367 30.28 -1.32 -4.10
C GLY A 367 30.48 -1.13 -5.61
N PRO A 368 31.58 -0.44 -6.04
CA PRO A 368 31.85 -0.13 -7.44
C PRO A 368 31.88 -1.34 -8.36
N ALA A 369 32.42 -2.48 -7.89
CA ALA A 369 32.52 -3.73 -8.66
C ALA A 369 31.12 -4.31 -8.97
N LEU A 370 30.21 -4.30 -8.01
CA LEU A 370 28.83 -4.77 -8.18
C LEU A 370 28.05 -3.86 -9.14
N ARG A 371 28.19 -2.54 -8.99
CA ARG A 371 27.57 -1.53 -9.88
C ARG A 371 28.09 -1.62 -11.32
N ALA A 372 29.38 -1.93 -11.50
CA ALA A 372 29.97 -2.15 -12.82
C ALA A 372 29.46 -3.45 -13.49
N ALA A 373 29.19 -4.49 -12.69
CA ALA A 373 28.64 -5.75 -13.18
C ALA A 373 27.19 -5.59 -13.70
N ASP A 374 26.41 -4.71 -13.06
CA ASP A 374 25.06 -4.38 -13.50
C ASP A 374 24.78 -2.87 -13.45
N PRO A 375 24.79 -2.18 -14.62
CA PRO A 375 24.57 -0.74 -14.69
C PRO A 375 23.19 -0.27 -14.17
N GLN A 376 22.17 -1.15 -14.07
CA GLN A 376 20.89 -0.75 -13.49
C GLN A 376 21.01 -0.35 -12.01
N LEU A 377 21.98 -0.92 -11.28
CA LEU A 377 22.25 -0.56 -9.89
C LEU A 377 22.78 0.87 -9.76
N ALA A 378 23.62 1.32 -10.70
CA ALA A 378 24.10 2.69 -10.73
C ALA A 378 22.99 3.71 -11.06
N ARG A 379 22.02 3.34 -11.93
CA ARG A 379 20.88 4.22 -12.23
C ARG A 379 20.00 4.50 -11.02
N CYS A 380 19.96 3.61 -10.03
CA CYS A 380 19.21 3.85 -8.78
C CYS A 380 19.67 5.12 -8.02
N ASP A 381 20.84 5.67 -8.33
CA ASP A 381 21.30 6.94 -7.74
C ASP A 381 20.44 8.15 -8.16
N ALA A 382 19.72 8.04 -9.29
CA ALA A 382 18.77 9.04 -9.76
C ALA A 382 17.42 8.99 -9.02
N LEU A 383 17.11 7.89 -8.33
CA LEU A 383 15.87 7.73 -7.59
C LEU A 383 15.83 8.65 -6.38
N ARG A 384 14.67 9.24 -6.15
CA ARG A 384 14.45 10.23 -5.09
C ARG A 384 13.52 9.69 -4.03
N THR A 385 13.78 10.10 -2.80
CA THR A 385 12.93 9.88 -1.65
C THR A 385 12.45 11.21 -1.08
N ASP A 386 11.33 11.20 -0.37
CA ASP A 386 10.82 12.35 0.36
C ASP A 386 10.25 11.91 1.70
N TRP A 387 9.95 12.88 2.57
CA TRP A 387 9.43 12.58 3.89
C TRP A 387 7.92 12.42 3.83
N MET A 388 7.43 11.28 4.32
CA MET A 388 6.02 10.99 4.56
C MET A 388 5.93 10.18 5.84
N THR A 389 5.80 10.85 6.95
CA THR A 389 5.69 10.23 8.27
C THR A 389 4.80 11.05 9.16
N GLY A 390 4.37 10.48 10.27
CA GLY A 390 3.32 11.11 11.04
C GLY A 390 3.49 11.04 12.54
N VAL A 391 2.41 11.45 13.18
CA VAL A 391 2.22 11.51 14.62
C VAL A 391 0.97 10.71 14.98
N MET A 392 1.10 9.84 15.97
CA MET A 392 -0.06 9.25 16.65
C MET A 392 -0.51 10.17 17.78
N PHE A 393 -1.79 10.52 17.82
CA PHE A 393 -2.42 11.15 18.95
C PHE A 393 -3.27 10.15 19.71
N TYR A 394 -3.20 10.17 21.05
CA TYR A 394 -4.02 9.33 21.93
C TYR A 394 -5.11 10.19 22.55
N LEU A 395 -6.35 9.75 22.42
CA LEU A 395 -7.52 10.56 22.76
C LEU A 395 -8.30 9.94 23.93
N ARG A 396 -8.75 10.79 24.86
CA ARG A 396 -9.57 10.40 26.01
C ARG A 396 -10.96 9.94 25.58
N THR A 397 -11.50 10.56 24.54
CA THR A 397 -12.86 10.32 24.06
C THR A 397 -12.80 9.72 22.65
N PRO A 398 -13.56 8.67 22.35
CA PRO A 398 -13.69 8.19 20.98
C PRO A 398 -14.09 9.33 20.03
N THR A 399 -13.30 9.53 19.00
CA THR A 399 -13.47 10.66 18.08
C THR A 399 -13.53 10.13 16.64
N PRO A 400 -14.64 9.46 16.25
CA PRO A 400 -14.84 9.03 14.88
C PRO A 400 -15.07 10.26 14.00
N VAL A 401 -14.05 10.71 13.29
CA VAL A 401 -14.15 11.83 12.34
C VAL A 401 -14.96 11.39 11.12
N VAL A 402 -14.57 10.25 10.55
CA VAL A 402 -15.24 9.59 9.43
C VAL A 402 -14.88 8.10 9.47
N HIS A 403 -15.72 7.23 8.94
CA HIS A 403 -15.42 5.80 8.87
C HIS A 403 -14.50 5.49 7.67
N GLY A 404 -13.28 6.01 7.73
CA GLY A 404 -12.25 5.90 6.70
C GLY A 404 -11.18 6.98 6.83
N HIS A 405 -10.70 7.47 5.70
CA HIS A 405 -9.60 8.42 5.63
C HIS A 405 -10.07 9.87 5.66
N VAL A 406 -9.34 10.70 6.39
CA VAL A 406 -9.44 12.16 6.38
C VAL A 406 -8.32 12.72 5.53
N ASN A 407 -8.65 13.64 4.63
CA ASN A 407 -7.70 14.37 3.80
C ASN A 407 -7.93 15.88 4.03
N CYS A 408 -7.02 16.55 4.73
CA CYS A 408 -7.10 17.99 4.99
C CYS A 408 -6.55 18.74 3.76
N LEU A 409 -7.42 19.03 2.79
CA LEU A 409 -7.03 19.59 1.50
C LEU A 409 -6.33 20.95 1.58
N ASP A 410 -6.69 21.76 2.55
CA ASP A 410 -6.16 23.12 2.70
C ASP A 410 -4.97 23.20 3.68
N SER A 411 -4.58 22.06 4.25
CA SER A 411 -3.43 21.98 5.14
C SER A 411 -2.12 22.25 4.37
N PRO A 412 -1.31 23.24 4.77
CA PRO A 412 -0.03 23.51 4.11
C PRO A 412 0.95 22.31 4.20
N TRP A 413 0.79 21.47 5.24
CA TRP A 413 1.61 20.26 5.40
C TRP A 413 1.01 19.02 4.72
N SER A 414 -0.06 19.17 3.92
CA SER A 414 -0.73 18.08 3.20
C SER A 414 -1.07 16.92 4.15
N VAL A 415 -1.84 17.25 5.19
CA VAL A 415 -2.16 16.35 6.29
C VAL A 415 -3.24 15.36 5.90
N THR A 416 -3.02 14.10 6.23
CA THR A 416 -4.03 13.03 6.17
C THR A 416 -4.13 12.31 7.51
N ALA A 417 -5.28 11.73 7.83
CA ALA A 417 -5.50 11.08 9.11
C ALA A 417 -6.49 9.90 9.02
N VAL A 418 -6.38 8.99 10.00
CA VAL A 418 -7.35 7.90 10.24
C VAL A 418 -7.54 7.72 11.74
N GLY A 419 -8.78 7.76 12.20
CA GLY A 419 -9.14 7.27 13.54
C GLY A 419 -9.14 5.75 13.51
N GLN A 420 -8.13 5.11 14.10
CA GLN A 420 -7.89 3.68 13.89
C GLN A 420 -8.74 2.79 14.80
N ALA A 421 -8.96 3.18 16.07
CA ALA A 421 -9.63 2.32 17.05
C ALA A 421 -11.06 1.92 16.65
N GLN A 422 -11.75 2.74 15.85
CA GLN A 422 -13.08 2.41 15.33
C GLN A 422 -13.12 1.16 14.41
N PHE A 423 -11.97 0.73 13.88
CA PHE A 423 -11.85 -0.45 13.03
C PHE A 423 -11.38 -1.69 13.79
N TRP A 424 -11.01 -1.55 15.07
CA TRP A 424 -10.41 -2.62 15.86
C TRP A 424 -11.49 -3.47 16.55
N ASP A 425 -12.24 -4.23 15.72
CA ASP A 425 -13.30 -5.10 16.19
C ASP A 425 -12.79 -6.11 17.24
N GLY A 426 -13.54 -6.22 18.34
CA GLY A 426 -13.19 -7.11 19.44
C GLY A 426 -12.07 -6.60 20.37
N ARG A 427 -11.51 -5.43 20.12
CA ARG A 427 -10.56 -4.73 20.98
C ARG A 427 -11.24 -3.61 21.75
N ASP A 428 -10.77 -3.38 22.98
CA ASP A 428 -11.10 -2.20 23.76
C ASP A 428 -9.81 -1.46 24.04
N PHE A 429 -9.65 -0.29 23.44
CA PHE A 429 -8.39 0.45 23.47
C PHE A 429 -7.95 0.72 24.92
N SER A 430 -8.86 1.17 25.77
CA SER A 430 -8.58 1.51 27.17
C SER A 430 -8.34 0.29 28.07
N ARG A 431 -8.93 -0.85 27.72
CA ARG A 431 -8.73 -2.11 28.43
C ARG A 431 -7.40 -2.76 28.07
N ASP A 432 -6.99 -2.66 26.81
CA ASP A 432 -5.91 -3.47 26.25
C ASP A 432 -4.57 -2.72 26.24
N TYR A 433 -4.57 -1.37 26.21
CA TYR A 433 -3.36 -0.57 26.03
C TYR A 433 -3.20 0.56 27.05
N GLY A 434 -1.94 0.97 27.24
CA GLY A 434 -1.55 2.15 28.01
C GLY A 434 -1.91 2.08 29.48
N ASP A 435 -2.25 3.24 30.05
CA ASP A 435 -2.72 3.38 31.42
C ASP A 435 -4.24 3.22 31.57
N GLY A 436 -4.95 3.01 30.45
CA GLY A 436 -6.40 2.87 30.41
C GLY A 436 -7.18 4.20 30.30
N LEU A 437 -6.51 5.33 30.14
CA LEU A 437 -7.15 6.64 29.97
C LEU A 437 -7.47 6.96 28.51
N ALA A 438 -6.73 6.41 27.58
CA ALA A 438 -6.98 6.56 26.15
C ALA A 438 -8.06 5.60 25.68
N HIS A 439 -9.03 6.10 24.94
CA HIS A 439 -10.13 5.34 24.35
C HIS A 439 -10.07 5.31 22.82
N ASP A 440 -9.20 6.12 22.21
CA ASP A 440 -9.03 6.21 20.76
C ASP A 440 -7.62 6.63 20.40
N CYS A 441 -7.24 6.40 19.16
CA CYS A 441 -6.02 6.91 18.57
C CYS A 441 -6.26 7.44 17.17
N LEU A 442 -5.66 8.59 16.89
CA LEU A 442 -5.68 9.23 15.59
C LEU A 442 -4.28 9.16 14.98
N SER A 443 -4.13 8.38 13.91
CA SER A 443 -2.90 8.34 13.14
C SER A 443 -2.92 9.44 12.09
N VAL A 444 -1.94 10.33 12.11
CA VAL A 444 -1.87 11.52 11.27
C VAL A 444 -0.56 11.52 10.51
N ILE A 445 -0.59 11.79 9.21
CA ILE A 445 0.59 11.82 8.35
C ILE A 445 0.80 13.22 7.81
N ILE A 446 2.06 13.65 7.80
CA ILE A 446 2.56 14.86 7.14
C ILE A 446 3.21 14.42 5.82
N SER A 447 2.74 14.96 4.70
CA SER A 447 3.28 14.68 3.37
C SER A 447 4.04 15.86 2.76
N GLU A 448 3.96 17.06 3.35
CA GLU A 448 4.70 18.25 2.94
C GLU A 448 5.50 18.83 4.11
N TRP A 449 6.82 18.59 4.12
CA TRP A 449 7.71 18.96 5.21
C TRP A 449 8.47 20.27 4.99
N ASP A 450 8.34 20.86 3.80
CA ASP A 450 9.14 22.01 3.35
C ASP A 450 8.31 23.29 3.16
N LYS A 451 7.03 23.28 3.56
CA LYS A 451 6.18 24.49 3.57
C LYS A 451 5.98 25.02 4.98
N PRO A 452 5.90 26.35 5.14
CA PRO A 452 5.55 26.95 6.42
C PRO A 452 4.16 26.51 6.91
N GLY A 453 4.07 26.21 8.21
CA GLY A 453 2.79 25.91 8.88
C GLY A 453 2.01 27.18 9.25
N ILE A 454 0.83 26.99 9.84
CA ILE A 454 -0.12 28.07 10.18
C ILE A 454 0.14 28.69 11.56
N LEU A 455 0.70 27.91 12.51
CA LEU A 455 0.89 28.35 13.90
C LEU A 455 2.24 29.06 14.11
N TYR A 456 3.32 28.47 13.60
CA TYR A 456 4.68 28.98 13.81
C TYR A 456 5.28 29.65 12.57
N GLY A 457 4.70 29.49 11.39
CA GLY A 457 5.26 29.99 10.13
C GLY A 457 6.61 29.34 9.75
N LYS A 458 6.96 28.21 10.38
CA LYS A 458 8.14 27.39 10.09
C LYS A 458 7.75 26.18 9.24
N THR A 459 8.70 25.66 8.50
CA THR A 459 8.55 24.32 7.87
C THR A 459 8.59 23.25 8.97
N ALA A 460 8.04 22.06 8.69
CA ALA A 460 8.05 20.98 9.67
C ALA A 460 9.46 20.54 10.07
N LYS A 461 10.43 20.64 9.17
CA LYS A 461 11.86 20.34 9.44
C LYS A 461 12.53 21.38 10.36
N GLU A 462 12.09 22.64 10.32
CA GLU A 462 12.58 23.72 11.18
C GLU A 462 11.94 23.74 12.57
N CYS A 463 10.85 23.00 12.74
CA CYS A 463 10.17 22.85 14.03
C CYS A 463 10.88 21.84 14.93
N THR A 464 10.83 22.02 16.27
CA THR A 464 11.11 20.91 17.21
C THR A 464 10.00 19.86 17.11
N LYS A 465 10.19 18.68 17.70
CA LYS A 465 9.13 17.64 17.74
C LYS A 465 7.84 18.16 18.36
N GLU A 466 7.93 18.89 19.46
CA GLU A 466 6.82 19.49 20.16
C GLU A 466 6.11 20.55 19.32
N GLU A 467 6.88 21.38 18.59
CA GLU A 467 6.31 22.36 17.65
C GLU A 467 5.62 21.66 16.47
N VAL A 468 6.19 20.57 15.90
CA VAL A 468 5.54 19.77 14.86
C VAL A 468 4.20 19.23 15.34
N VAL A 469 4.16 18.67 16.55
CA VAL A 469 2.93 18.12 17.14
C VAL A 469 1.87 19.20 17.39
N ALA A 470 2.27 20.37 17.90
CA ALA A 470 1.35 21.48 18.13
C ALA A 470 0.81 22.06 16.82
N GLU A 471 1.68 22.26 15.84
CA GLU A 471 1.34 22.74 14.51
C GLU A 471 0.37 21.77 13.81
N LEU A 472 0.69 20.47 13.84
CA LEU A 472 -0.13 19.43 13.23
C LEU A 472 -1.54 19.38 13.84
N TRP A 473 -1.63 19.48 15.17
CA TRP A 473 -2.91 19.55 15.87
C TRP A 473 -3.71 20.81 15.51
N ALA A 474 -3.02 21.93 15.31
CA ALA A 474 -3.66 23.17 14.85
C ALA A 474 -4.21 23.04 13.42
N GLN A 475 -3.44 22.44 12.50
CA GLN A 475 -3.88 22.22 11.11
C GLN A 475 -5.06 21.25 11.03
N LEU A 476 -5.07 20.20 11.86
CA LEU A 476 -6.23 19.30 11.96
C LEU A 476 -7.48 20.06 12.45
N LYS A 477 -7.34 20.89 13.48
CA LYS A 477 -8.47 21.69 13.98
C LYS A 477 -8.94 22.73 12.99
N ASP A 478 -8.04 23.31 12.21
CA ASP A 478 -8.39 24.29 11.17
C ASP A 478 -9.37 23.72 10.15
N GLY A 479 -9.18 22.44 9.76
CA GLY A 479 -10.09 21.76 8.83
C GLY A 479 -11.28 21.04 9.49
N LEU A 480 -11.17 20.59 10.76
CA LEU A 480 -12.19 19.73 11.38
C LEU A 480 -13.07 20.44 12.41
N ASN A 481 -12.64 21.60 12.91
CA ASN A 481 -13.38 22.39 13.92
C ASN A 481 -14.00 23.66 13.34
N ASP A 482 -14.04 23.81 12.05
CA ASP A 482 -14.63 24.98 11.41
C ASP A 482 -16.16 24.87 11.24
N ALA A 483 -16.79 25.87 10.65
CA ALA A 483 -18.23 25.91 10.39
C ALA A 483 -19.12 25.61 11.60
N GLY A 484 -18.63 25.91 12.84
CA GLY A 484 -19.37 25.69 14.08
C GLY A 484 -19.27 24.26 14.63
N LYS A 485 -18.46 23.40 14.02
CA LYS A 485 -18.16 22.06 14.56
C LYS A 485 -17.02 22.13 15.59
N THR A 486 -17.02 21.22 16.54
CA THR A 486 -15.92 20.99 17.49
C THR A 486 -15.64 19.48 17.52
N THR A 487 -14.93 18.99 16.52
CA THR A 487 -14.59 17.59 16.38
C THR A 487 -13.41 17.21 17.27
N LEU A 488 -12.36 18.04 17.29
CA LEU A 488 -11.16 17.84 18.10
C LEU A 488 -11.09 18.84 19.25
N ARG A 489 -10.88 18.34 20.48
CA ARG A 489 -10.76 19.15 21.69
C ARG A 489 -9.39 18.99 22.31
N ASP A 490 -8.79 20.08 22.79
CA ASP A 490 -7.47 20.06 23.40
C ASP A 490 -7.42 19.22 24.68
N GLU A 491 -8.51 19.22 25.47
CA GLU A 491 -8.67 18.44 26.69
C GLU A 491 -8.77 16.93 26.47
N ASP A 492 -9.11 16.50 25.26
CA ASP A 492 -9.17 15.07 24.89
C ASP A 492 -7.81 14.52 24.47
N ARG A 493 -6.84 15.35 24.13
CA ARG A 493 -5.50 14.95 23.75
C ARG A 493 -4.68 14.58 24.98
N LEU A 494 -4.47 13.26 25.20
CA LEU A 494 -3.70 12.73 26.34
C LEU A 494 -2.20 12.70 26.08
N GLY A 495 -1.79 12.41 24.85
CA GLY A 495 -0.41 12.27 24.49
C GLY A 495 -0.22 12.12 22.97
N TRP A 496 1.01 11.92 22.59
CA TRP A 496 1.39 11.74 21.20
C TRP A 496 2.65 10.86 21.08
N PHE A 497 2.87 10.32 19.88
CA PHE A 497 4.09 9.62 19.51
C PHE A 497 4.49 10.01 18.09
N MET A 498 5.78 10.26 17.90
CA MET A 498 6.40 10.43 16.58
C MET A 498 7.45 9.35 16.39
N ASP A 499 7.53 8.78 15.18
CA ASP A 499 8.50 7.74 14.85
C ASP A 499 9.92 8.17 15.24
N PRO A 500 10.65 7.36 16.04
CA PRO A 500 12.03 7.64 16.42
C PRO A 500 13.01 7.66 15.24
N ALA A 501 12.61 7.18 14.07
CA ALA A 501 13.38 7.33 12.82
C ALA A 501 13.54 8.80 12.38
N VAL A 502 12.70 9.71 12.90
CA VAL A 502 12.81 11.15 12.68
C VAL A 502 13.62 11.78 13.79
N THR A 503 14.76 12.33 13.45
CA THR A 503 15.73 12.93 14.38
C THR A 503 16.17 14.32 13.94
N GLY A 504 16.81 15.10 14.83
CA GLY A 504 17.42 16.40 14.51
C GLY A 504 16.45 17.51 14.14
N LEU A 505 15.14 17.34 14.31
CA LEU A 505 14.13 18.38 14.04
C LEU A 505 14.42 19.66 14.81
N GLY A 506 14.26 20.82 14.16
CA GLY A 506 14.58 22.13 14.72
C GLY A 506 16.08 22.44 14.78
N GLY A 507 16.91 21.49 14.37
CA GLY A 507 18.37 21.65 14.24
C GLY A 507 18.82 21.87 12.79
N PRO A 508 20.13 21.95 12.56
CA PRO A 508 20.68 22.19 11.22
C PRO A 508 20.54 21.00 10.26
N ASP A 509 20.50 19.79 10.77
CA ASP A 509 20.52 18.56 9.98
C ASP A 509 19.38 17.59 10.40
N PRO A 510 18.11 17.90 10.09
CA PRO A 510 17.00 17.00 10.36
C PRO A 510 17.11 15.76 9.46
N GLU A 511 16.87 14.59 10.04
CA GLU A 511 16.95 13.30 9.34
C GLU A 511 15.65 12.49 9.53
N ASN A 512 15.19 11.85 8.46
CA ASN A 512 14.21 10.79 8.50
C ASN A 512 14.83 9.53 7.87
N ARG A 513 15.06 8.51 8.68
CA ARG A 513 15.65 7.24 8.22
C ARG A 513 14.66 6.40 7.40
N GLU A 514 13.37 6.61 7.57
CA GLU A 514 12.28 5.85 6.94
C GLU A 514 11.59 6.69 5.84
N GLN A 515 12.36 7.16 4.88
CA GLN A 515 11.84 7.99 3.78
C GLN A 515 10.95 7.17 2.82
N LEU A 516 10.05 7.85 2.11
CA LEU A 516 9.22 7.28 1.06
C LEU A 516 9.88 7.50 -0.31
N LEU A 517 9.94 6.47 -1.14
CA LEU A 517 10.29 6.62 -2.55
C LEU A 517 9.20 7.44 -3.26
N ILE A 518 9.60 8.47 -4.01
CA ILE A 518 8.70 9.25 -4.86
C ILE A 518 8.94 8.94 -6.33
N HIS A 519 7.91 9.19 -7.17
CA HIS A 519 7.92 8.88 -8.60
C HIS A 519 7.89 10.15 -9.47
N PRO A 520 8.98 10.90 -9.55
CA PRO A 520 9.08 12.04 -10.46
C PRO A 520 9.10 11.58 -11.92
N THR A 521 8.82 12.52 -12.81
CA THR A 521 8.94 12.32 -14.25
C THR A 521 10.31 11.79 -14.66
N GLY A 522 10.32 10.84 -15.60
CA GLY A 522 11.54 10.30 -16.20
C GLY A 522 12.26 9.22 -15.41
N THR A 523 11.77 8.82 -14.24
CA THR A 523 12.46 7.86 -13.36
C THR A 523 12.10 6.40 -13.59
N LEU A 524 11.15 6.10 -14.48
CA LEU A 524 10.72 4.72 -14.74
C LEU A 524 11.88 3.76 -15.04
N TYR A 525 12.78 4.16 -15.93
CA TYR A 525 13.90 3.32 -16.36
C TYR A 525 15.15 3.45 -15.49
N ASP A 526 15.16 4.32 -14.51
CA ASP A 526 16.15 4.36 -13.43
C ASP A 526 15.82 3.32 -12.35
N ARG A 527 14.59 2.88 -12.29
CA ARG A 527 14.16 1.78 -11.42
C ARG A 527 14.63 0.44 -12.02
N PRO A 528 15.28 -0.41 -11.22
CA PRO A 528 15.81 -1.68 -11.69
C PRO A 528 14.69 -2.71 -11.86
N THR A 529 14.97 -3.78 -12.60
CA THR A 529 14.18 -4.99 -12.58
C THR A 529 14.59 -5.88 -11.40
N ALA A 530 13.72 -6.80 -10.98
CA ALA A 530 14.00 -7.75 -9.90
C ALA A 530 15.20 -8.68 -10.23
N ARG A 531 15.37 -9.01 -11.51
CA ARG A 531 16.52 -9.78 -12.00
C ARG A 531 17.70 -8.85 -12.29
N THR A 532 18.86 -9.12 -11.68
CA THR A 532 20.11 -8.45 -12.02
C THR A 532 20.91 -9.26 -13.05
N LYS A 533 21.98 -8.64 -13.59
CA LYS A 533 22.97 -9.35 -14.41
C LYS A 533 23.89 -10.25 -13.59
N VAL A 534 23.89 -10.11 -12.27
CA VAL A 534 24.66 -10.95 -11.36
C VAL A 534 23.83 -12.18 -11.01
N PRO A 535 24.28 -13.40 -11.37
CA PRO A 535 23.41 -14.58 -11.46
C PRO A 535 22.80 -15.05 -10.14
N ASN A 536 23.34 -14.66 -9.00
CA ASN A 536 22.86 -15.02 -7.67
C ASN A 536 22.44 -13.82 -6.82
N PHE A 537 22.14 -12.66 -7.45
CA PHE A 537 21.72 -11.45 -6.75
C PHE A 537 20.45 -10.90 -7.36
N PHE A 538 19.41 -10.73 -6.54
CA PHE A 538 18.07 -10.33 -6.93
C PHE A 538 17.60 -9.15 -6.09
N LEU A 539 16.71 -8.32 -6.63
CA LEU A 539 16.22 -7.12 -5.98
C LEU A 539 14.73 -7.24 -5.69
N ALA A 540 14.35 -6.87 -4.49
CA ALA A 540 12.96 -6.70 -4.08
C ALA A 540 12.82 -5.36 -3.33
N GLY A 541 11.65 -4.76 -3.37
CA GLY A 541 11.37 -3.47 -2.75
C GLY A 541 10.49 -2.61 -3.65
N ASP A 542 9.92 -1.57 -3.09
CA ASP A 542 9.05 -0.62 -3.77
C ASP A 542 9.75 0.18 -4.89
N TYR A 543 11.08 0.22 -4.88
CA TYR A 543 11.90 0.84 -5.93
C TYR A 543 12.11 -0.04 -7.16
N VAL A 544 11.86 -1.34 -7.06
CA VAL A 544 11.93 -2.26 -8.20
C VAL A 544 10.74 -1.99 -9.13
N ARG A 545 10.99 -2.02 -10.41
CA ARG A 545 9.96 -1.79 -11.43
C ARG A 545 8.94 -2.92 -11.43
N THR A 546 7.68 -2.59 -11.17
CA THR A 546 6.52 -3.49 -11.09
C THR A 546 5.36 -2.92 -11.90
N ASP A 547 4.28 -3.67 -12.06
CA ASP A 547 3.09 -3.16 -12.76
C ASP A 547 2.34 -2.13 -11.90
N VAL A 548 2.36 -2.27 -10.57
CA VAL A 548 1.76 -1.28 -9.66
C VAL A 548 2.46 0.07 -9.74
N ASP A 549 3.76 0.11 -9.99
CA ASP A 549 4.53 1.32 -10.28
C ASP A 549 4.33 2.47 -9.27
N LEU A 550 4.23 2.14 -8.01
CA LEU A 550 4.12 3.09 -6.89
C LEU A 550 4.75 2.51 -5.63
N ALA A 551 5.34 3.35 -4.79
CA ALA A 551 5.86 2.96 -3.48
C ALA A 551 4.70 2.52 -2.57
N THR A 552 4.43 1.22 -2.57
CA THR A 552 3.31 0.59 -1.86
C THR A 552 3.69 -0.77 -1.32
N MET A 553 2.92 -1.27 -0.36
CA MET A 553 3.06 -2.65 0.13
C MET A 553 2.73 -3.68 -0.96
N GLU A 554 1.83 -3.35 -1.88
CA GLU A 554 1.52 -4.18 -3.06
C GLU A 554 2.72 -4.28 -4.01
N GLY A 555 3.34 -3.13 -4.37
CA GLY A 555 4.54 -3.11 -5.20
C GLY A 555 5.71 -3.82 -4.53
N ALA A 556 5.85 -3.71 -3.20
CA ALA A 556 6.84 -4.44 -2.42
C ALA A 556 6.62 -5.97 -2.51
N ASN A 557 5.38 -6.46 -2.40
CA ASN A 557 5.04 -7.87 -2.54
C ASN A 557 5.22 -8.35 -3.99
N GLU A 558 4.75 -7.59 -4.98
CA GLU A 558 4.91 -7.90 -6.40
C GLU A 558 6.39 -8.04 -6.78
N SER A 559 7.24 -7.07 -6.37
CA SER A 559 8.68 -7.10 -6.64
C SER A 559 9.36 -8.32 -6.04
N ALA A 560 8.95 -8.73 -4.84
CA ALA A 560 9.46 -9.93 -4.17
C ALA A 560 9.09 -11.20 -4.95
N ARG A 561 7.86 -11.33 -5.44
CA ARG A 561 7.43 -12.45 -6.29
C ARG A 561 8.21 -12.49 -7.60
N LEU A 562 8.46 -11.33 -8.21
CA LEU A 562 9.32 -11.21 -9.41
C LEU A 562 10.76 -11.64 -9.11
N ALA A 563 11.31 -11.26 -7.96
CA ALA A 563 12.66 -11.65 -7.53
C ALA A 563 12.76 -13.16 -7.30
N VAL A 564 11.77 -13.75 -6.65
CA VAL A 564 11.69 -15.20 -6.45
C VAL A 564 11.57 -15.94 -7.79
N ASN A 565 10.71 -15.50 -8.71
CA ASN A 565 10.61 -16.10 -10.04
C ASN A 565 11.95 -16.03 -10.80
N ALA A 566 12.66 -14.90 -10.71
CA ALA A 566 13.98 -14.75 -11.31
C ALA A 566 15.04 -15.66 -10.69
N LEU A 567 14.96 -15.90 -9.36
CA LEU A 567 15.82 -16.83 -8.63
C LEU A 567 15.52 -18.29 -9.06
N LEU A 568 14.25 -18.67 -9.10
CA LEU A 568 13.84 -20.01 -9.56
C LEU A 568 14.35 -20.31 -10.98
N ASP A 569 14.33 -19.30 -11.88
CA ASP A 569 14.89 -19.44 -13.23
C ASP A 569 16.42 -19.59 -13.21
N ALA A 570 17.10 -18.82 -12.38
CA ALA A 570 18.57 -18.88 -12.26
C ALA A 570 19.05 -20.21 -11.65
N ASP A 571 18.25 -20.79 -10.77
CA ASP A 571 18.52 -22.08 -10.11
C ASP A 571 18.03 -23.27 -10.94
N ASN A 572 17.42 -23.05 -12.10
CA ASN A 572 16.74 -24.05 -12.92
C ASN A 572 15.76 -24.91 -12.11
N SER A 573 15.04 -24.29 -11.19
CA SER A 573 14.11 -24.95 -10.29
C SER A 573 12.80 -25.31 -10.99
N ASP A 574 12.30 -26.53 -10.74
CA ASP A 574 10.99 -26.99 -11.21
C ASP A 574 9.83 -26.50 -10.33
N ALA A 575 10.12 -25.75 -9.27
CA ALA A 575 9.10 -25.22 -8.39
C ALA A 575 8.15 -24.27 -9.15
N GLU A 576 6.87 -24.27 -8.75
CA GLU A 576 5.86 -23.42 -9.35
C GLU A 576 6.24 -21.94 -9.21
N ARG A 577 6.11 -21.19 -10.29
CA ARG A 577 6.38 -19.74 -10.30
C ARG A 577 5.33 -19.02 -9.46
N CYS A 578 5.77 -17.98 -8.73
CA CYS A 578 4.85 -17.07 -8.04
C CYS A 578 3.90 -16.45 -9.06
N ARG A 579 2.62 -16.50 -8.77
CA ARG A 579 1.61 -15.79 -9.57
C ARG A 579 1.78 -14.29 -9.38
N ILE A 580 1.69 -13.54 -10.48
CA ILE A 580 1.67 -12.07 -10.48
C ILE A 580 0.29 -11.62 -10.96
N TRP A 581 -0.35 -10.74 -10.19
CA TRP A 581 -1.57 -10.08 -10.59
C TRP A 581 -1.26 -8.66 -11.06
N GLU A 582 -1.43 -8.44 -12.35
CA GLU A 582 -1.29 -7.11 -12.95
C GLU A 582 -2.49 -6.22 -12.61
N LEU A 583 -2.30 -4.91 -12.63
CA LEU A 583 -3.39 -3.93 -12.53
C LEU A 583 -4.41 -4.17 -13.64
N TYR A 584 -5.69 -3.95 -13.32
CA TYR A 584 -6.78 -4.17 -14.26
C TYR A 584 -6.61 -3.32 -15.52
N ARG A 585 -6.77 -3.95 -16.67
CA ARG A 585 -6.77 -3.33 -17.99
C ARG A 585 -8.10 -3.64 -18.66
N PRO A 586 -9.00 -2.65 -18.84
CA PRO A 586 -10.31 -2.90 -19.43
C PRO A 586 -10.16 -3.30 -20.91
N PRO A 587 -10.62 -4.50 -21.29
CA PRO A 587 -10.52 -4.97 -22.66
C PRO A 587 -11.32 -4.10 -23.64
N GLU A 588 -12.33 -3.39 -23.14
CA GLU A 588 -13.17 -2.48 -23.92
C GLU A 588 -12.39 -1.28 -24.49
N LEU A 589 -11.31 -0.86 -23.81
CA LEU A 589 -10.45 0.24 -24.27
C LEU A 589 -9.29 -0.21 -25.17
N GLU A 590 -9.04 -1.50 -25.29
CA GLU A 590 -7.95 -2.03 -26.12
C GLU A 590 -8.04 -1.65 -27.62
N PRO A 591 -9.23 -1.60 -28.25
CA PRO A 591 -9.32 -1.11 -29.64
C PRO A 591 -8.85 0.35 -29.78
N LEU A 592 -9.16 1.21 -28.80
CA LEU A 592 -8.74 2.61 -28.81
C LEU A 592 -7.24 2.77 -28.56
N LYS A 593 -6.66 1.95 -27.67
CA LYS A 593 -5.20 1.92 -27.45
C LYS A 593 -4.43 1.46 -28.69
N ARG A 594 -4.97 0.50 -29.46
CA ARG A 594 -4.37 0.08 -30.75
C ARG A 594 -4.40 1.21 -31.78
N VAL A 595 -5.49 1.97 -31.83
CA VAL A 595 -5.58 3.18 -32.69
C VAL A 595 -4.53 4.20 -32.22
N ASP A 596 -4.41 4.41 -30.92
CA ASP A 596 -3.44 5.34 -30.36
C ASP A 596 -1.99 4.90 -30.62
N GLU A 597 -1.70 3.60 -30.61
CA GLU A 597 -0.38 3.07 -30.91
C GLU A 597 0.04 3.42 -32.35
N VAL A 598 -0.86 3.33 -33.32
CA VAL A 598 -0.61 3.76 -34.70
C VAL A 598 -0.39 5.27 -34.77
N ARG A 599 -1.23 6.04 -34.09
CA ARG A 599 -1.12 7.50 -34.04
C ARG A 599 0.20 7.94 -33.41
N HIS A 600 0.60 7.28 -32.31
CA HIS A 600 1.84 7.58 -31.61
C HIS A 600 3.08 7.31 -32.49
N ARG A 601 3.12 6.19 -33.19
CA ARG A 601 4.19 5.89 -34.17
C ARG A 601 4.29 6.92 -35.30
N LEU A 602 3.17 7.55 -35.66
CA LEU A 602 3.12 8.60 -36.67
C LEU A 602 3.38 10.01 -36.09
N GLY A 603 3.72 10.13 -34.80
CA GLY A 603 3.90 11.43 -34.12
C GLY A 603 2.62 12.24 -33.93
N LEU A 604 1.45 11.60 -34.04
CA LEU A 604 0.15 12.27 -33.88
C LEU A 604 -0.31 12.23 -32.42
N PRO A 605 -1.08 13.23 -31.96
CA PRO A 605 -1.67 13.24 -30.62
C PRO A 605 -2.66 12.08 -30.46
N ASN A 606 -3.04 11.75 -29.19
CA ASN A 606 -4.12 10.81 -28.91
C ASN A 606 -5.44 11.28 -29.55
N THR A 607 -6.35 10.36 -29.87
CA THR A 607 -7.62 10.68 -30.54
C THR A 607 -8.49 11.67 -29.75
N PHE A 608 -8.40 11.63 -28.42
CA PHE A 608 -9.17 12.51 -27.52
C PHE A 608 -8.39 13.74 -27.08
N ASP A 609 -7.12 13.88 -27.50
CA ASP A 609 -6.29 15.06 -27.20
C ASP A 609 -6.58 16.15 -28.24
N LEU A 610 -7.56 16.98 -27.93
CA LEU A 610 -8.03 18.06 -28.82
C LEU A 610 -7.30 19.39 -28.59
N GLY A 611 -6.27 19.43 -27.72
CA GLY A 611 -5.47 20.60 -27.41
C GLY A 611 -5.86 21.29 -26.11
#